data_0e16c5918e88aaea2b0142994a548d74
#
_entry.id   0e16c5918e88aaea2b0142994a548d74
#
_cell.length_a   1.000
_cell.length_b   1.000
_cell.length_c   1.000
_cell.angle_alpha   90.00
_cell.angle_beta   90.00
_cell.angle_gamma   90.00
#
_symmetry.space_group_name_H-M   'P 1'
#
loop_
_entity.id
_entity.type
_entity.pdbx_description
1 polymer ?
#
loop_
_entity_poly.entity_id
_entity_poly.type
_entity_poly.pdbx_seq_one_letter_code
_entity_poly.pdbx_strand_id
1 'polypeptide(L)'
;MKRIATTNAPAALGPYAQAVDTGDTVYCSGQLGLDPATGALAEGVQAQTHQALKNLKAVLQEAGLTLDNVVKTTVFVQDLGDFGTVNEIYG
;
A
#
# COMPACT_ATOMS: atom_id res chain seq x y z
N MET A 1 19.01 -7.42 -6.19
CA MET A 1 17.71 -6.77 -5.86
C MET A 1 16.70 -7.07 -6.96
N LYS A 2 15.48 -7.29 -6.56
CA LYS A 2 14.41 -7.65 -7.48
C LYS A 2 13.27 -6.66 -7.37
N ARG A 3 12.83 -6.11 -8.51
CA ARG A 3 11.65 -5.24 -8.56
C ARG A 3 10.38 -6.09 -8.50
N ILE A 4 9.43 -5.64 -7.72
CA ILE A 4 8.12 -6.27 -7.58
C ILE A 4 7.10 -5.40 -8.31
N ALA A 5 6.27 -6.00 -9.15
CA ALA A 5 5.23 -5.29 -9.89
C ALA A 5 4.00 -6.16 -10.04
N THR A 6 2.83 -5.57 -9.86
CA THR A 6 1.54 -6.24 -10.03
C THR A 6 0.51 -5.28 -10.62
N THR A 7 -0.41 -5.82 -11.42
CA THR A 7 -1.55 -5.04 -11.92
C THR A 7 -2.68 -4.93 -10.90
N ASN A 8 -2.57 -5.64 -9.78
CA ASN A 8 -3.58 -5.62 -8.71
C ASN A 8 -3.36 -4.46 -7.72
N ALA A 9 -2.36 -3.62 -7.98
CA ALA A 9 -2.12 -2.38 -7.26
C ALA A 9 -1.84 -1.28 -8.29
N PRO A 10 -1.99 0.00 -7.93
CA PRO A 10 -1.71 1.09 -8.88
C PRO A 10 -0.29 1.01 -9.43
N ALA A 11 -0.16 1.23 -10.73
CA ALA A 11 1.14 1.19 -11.40
C ALA A 11 2.05 2.28 -10.85
N ALA A 12 3.35 1.98 -10.80
CA ALA A 12 4.35 2.98 -10.45
C ALA A 12 4.45 4.02 -11.58
N LEU A 13 4.33 5.29 -11.21
CA LEU A 13 4.46 6.40 -12.14
C LEU A 13 5.84 7.02 -11.99
N GLY A 14 6.55 7.18 -13.11
CA GLY A 14 7.90 7.72 -13.10
C GLY A 14 8.93 6.68 -12.64
N PRO A 15 10.05 7.13 -12.03
CA PRO A 15 11.18 6.26 -11.69
C PRO A 15 10.96 5.52 -10.36
N TYR A 16 9.82 4.85 -10.22
CA TYR A 16 9.47 4.11 -9.01
C TYR A 16 9.31 2.63 -9.28
N ALA A 17 9.42 1.83 -8.24
CA ALA A 17 8.94 0.46 -8.20
C ALA A 17 7.82 0.37 -7.16
N GLN A 18 6.91 -0.58 -7.32
CA GLN A 18 5.91 -0.84 -6.29
C GLN A 18 6.54 -1.42 -5.03
N ALA A 19 7.57 -2.23 -5.21
CA ALA A 19 8.40 -2.74 -4.11
C ALA A 19 9.72 -3.24 -4.67
N VAL A 20 10.70 -3.39 -3.79
CA VAL A 20 12.01 -3.96 -4.12
C VAL A 20 12.37 -5.00 -3.07
N ASP A 21 12.72 -6.19 -3.54
CA ASP A 21 13.20 -7.29 -2.71
C ASP A 21 14.72 -7.27 -2.72
N THR A 22 15.33 -7.06 -1.55
CA THR A 22 16.79 -7.02 -1.40
C THR A 22 17.39 -8.39 -1.05
N GLY A 23 16.55 -9.41 -0.89
CA GLY A 23 16.95 -10.74 -0.45
C GLY A 23 16.50 -11.02 0.97
N ASP A 24 16.76 -10.11 1.89
CA ASP A 24 16.38 -10.23 3.30
C ASP A 24 15.12 -9.45 3.63
N THR A 25 14.85 -8.39 2.89
CA THR A 25 13.79 -7.43 3.19
C THR A 25 13.12 -6.98 1.90
N VAL A 26 11.82 -6.74 1.98
CA VAL A 26 11.07 -6.11 0.90
C VAL A 26 10.69 -4.70 1.35
N TYR A 27 11.13 -3.71 0.59
CA TYR A 27 10.78 -2.31 0.81
C TYR A 27 9.65 -1.94 -0.14
N CYS A 28 8.50 -1.60 0.40
CA CYS A 28 7.33 -1.22 -0.39
C CYS A 28 7.22 0.28 -0.51
N SER A 29 6.92 0.76 -1.70
CA SER A 29 6.56 2.16 -1.91
C SER A 29 5.24 2.46 -1.23
N GLY A 30 5.00 3.73 -0.96
CA GLY A 30 3.73 4.17 -0.36
C GLY A 30 2.55 3.78 -1.24
N GLN A 31 1.47 3.36 -0.61
CA GLN A 31 0.24 3.04 -1.30
C GLN A 31 -0.86 4.01 -0.89
N LEU A 32 -1.48 4.61 -1.88
CA LEU A 32 -2.64 5.49 -1.70
C LEU A 32 -3.92 4.68 -1.90
N GLY A 33 -5.03 5.29 -1.57
CA GLY A 33 -6.34 4.69 -1.77
C GLY A 33 -6.82 4.78 -3.21
N LEU A 34 -5.94 4.48 -4.17
CA LEU A 34 -6.27 4.49 -5.60
C LEU A 34 -6.75 3.13 -6.06
N ASP A 35 -7.85 3.11 -6.82
CA ASP A 35 -8.34 1.91 -7.48
C ASP A 35 -7.39 1.57 -8.64
N PRO A 36 -6.74 0.40 -8.64
CA PRO A 36 -5.78 0.06 -9.69
C PRO A 36 -6.43 -0.10 -11.07
N ALA A 37 -7.72 -0.37 -11.14
CA ALA A 37 -8.43 -0.53 -12.41
C ALA A 37 -8.78 0.81 -13.06
N THR A 38 -9.08 1.83 -12.27
CA THR A 38 -9.56 3.12 -12.77
C THR A 38 -8.58 4.25 -12.54
N GLY A 39 -7.66 4.12 -11.59
CA GLY A 39 -6.76 5.19 -11.17
C GLY A 39 -7.45 6.25 -10.32
N ALA A 40 -8.71 6.03 -9.94
CA ALA A 40 -9.46 7.00 -9.15
C ALA A 40 -9.19 6.82 -7.65
N LEU A 41 -9.09 7.95 -6.94
CA LEU A 41 -8.94 7.95 -5.48
C LEU A 41 -10.29 7.63 -4.84
N ALA A 42 -10.29 6.72 -3.87
CA ALA A 42 -11.48 6.42 -3.09
C ALA A 42 -11.95 7.65 -2.30
N GLU A 43 -13.22 7.76 -2.04
CA GLU A 43 -13.78 8.91 -1.33
C GLU A 43 -13.80 8.67 0.17
N GLY A 44 -13.25 9.63 0.91
CA GLY A 44 -13.23 9.62 2.35
C GLY A 44 -12.09 8.79 2.92
N VAL A 45 -11.69 9.12 4.15
CA VAL A 45 -10.54 8.50 4.81
C VAL A 45 -10.74 7.01 5.03
N GLN A 46 -11.97 6.59 5.33
CA GLN A 46 -12.27 5.18 5.59
C GLN A 46 -12.08 4.34 4.33
N ALA A 47 -12.68 4.76 3.21
CA ALA A 47 -12.55 4.05 1.94
C ALA A 47 -11.12 4.09 1.42
N GLN A 48 -10.43 5.22 1.56
CA GLN A 48 -9.03 5.37 1.17
C GLN A 48 -8.13 4.43 1.96
N THR A 49 -8.37 4.28 3.25
CA THR A 49 -7.57 3.40 4.10
C THR A 49 -7.75 1.94 3.70
N HIS A 50 -8.98 1.50 3.48
CA HIS A 50 -9.26 0.14 3.01
C HIS A 50 -8.59 -0.13 1.67
N GLN A 51 -8.70 0.80 0.72
CA GLN A 51 -8.12 0.63 -0.61
C GLN A 51 -6.59 0.63 -0.55
N ALA A 52 -5.98 1.49 0.27
CA ALA A 52 -4.53 1.53 0.43
C ALA A 52 -3.99 0.20 0.98
N LEU A 53 -4.66 -0.37 1.98
CA LEU A 53 -4.29 -1.67 2.53
C LEU A 53 -4.48 -2.80 1.52
N LYS A 54 -5.54 -2.74 0.72
CA LYS A 54 -5.78 -3.71 -0.34
C LYS A 54 -4.66 -3.66 -1.38
N ASN A 55 -4.23 -2.45 -1.76
CA ASN A 55 -3.14 -2.27 -2.70
C ASN A 55 -1.82 -2.81 -2.13
N LEU A 56 -1.53 -2.51 -0.86
CA LEU A 56 -0.34 -3.03 -0.19
C LEU A 56 -0.35 -4.56 -0.14
N LYS A 57 -1.49 -5.14 0.18
CA LYS A 57 -1.64 -6.59 0.21
C LYS A 57 -1.33 -7.21 -1.15
N ALA A 58 -1.80 -6.58 -2.24
CA ALA A 58 -1.54 -7.06 -3.59
C ALA A 58 -0.05 -7.04 -3.92
N VAL A 59 0.66 -5.97 -3.53
CA VAL A 59 2.12 -5.88 -3.72
C VAL A 59 2.83 -6.96 -2.93
N LEU A 60 2.45 -7.18 -1.67
CA LEU A 60 3.04 -8.21 -0.83
C LEU A 60 2.80 -9.60 -1.40
N GLN A 61 1.61 -9.88 -1.92
CA GLN A 61 1.29 -11.16 -2.55
C GLN A 61 2.18 -11.42 -3.76
N GLU A 62 2.47 -10.38 -4.55
CA GLU A 62 3.37 -10.52 -5.70
C GLU A 62 4.78 -10.87 -5.25
N ALA A 63 5.18 -10.42 -4.09
CA ALA A 63 6.48 -10.76 -3.49
C ALA A 63 6.46 -12.11 -2.76
N GLY A 64 5.32 -12.79 -2.71
CA GLY A 64 5.17 -14.07 -2.00
C GLY A 64 4.95 -13.90 -0.50
N LEU A 65 4.49 -12.72 -0.07
CA LEU A 65 4.32 -12.38 1.34
C LEU A 65 2.87 -12.09 1.68
N THR A 66 2.60 -11.96 2.97
CA THR A 66 1.29 -11.57 3.48
C THR A 66 1.45 -10.39 4.45
N LEU A 67 0.32 -9.85 4.93
CA LEU A 67 0.35 -8.78 5.93
C LEU A 67 1.03 -9.20 7.24
N ASP A 68 1.07 -10.50 7.53
CA ASP A 68 1.76 -11.02 8.73
C ASP A 68 3.26 -10.81 8.70
N ASN A 69 3.83 -10.59 7.51
CA ASN A 69 5.26 -10.35 7.34
C ASN A 69 5.66 -8.89 7.52
N VAL A 70 4.69 -7.99 7.69
CA VAL A 70 4.96 -6.56 7.85
C VAL A 70 5.49 -6.28 9.24
N VAL A 71 6.66 -5.63 9.34
CA VAL A 71 7.29 -5.32 10.63
C VAL A 71 7.29 -3.82 10.94
N LYS A 72 7.11 -2.98 9.92
CA LYS A 72 7.08 -1.53 10.12
C LYS A 72 6.29 -0.87 8.99
N THR A 73 5.47 0.10 9.36
CA THR A 73 4.77 0.96 8.41
C THR A 73 4.86 2.41 8.85
N THR A 74 4.62 3.32 7.91
CA THR A 74 4.45 4.74 8.16
C THR A 74 3.13 5.15 7.53
N VAL A 75 2.31 5.87 8.30
CA VAL A 75 1.00 6.32 7.83
C VAL A 75 0.95 7.84 7.89
N PHE A 76 0.60 8.46 6.76
CA PHE A 76 0.42 9.90 6.66
C PHE A 76 -1.06 10.21 6.53
N VAL A 77 -1.56 11.11 7.37
CA VAL A 77 -2.92 11.61 7.30
C VAL A 77 -2.89 13.13 7.23
N GLN A 78 -3.83 13.71 6.49
CA GLN A 78 -3.94 15.15 6.37
C GLN A 78 -4.51 15.78 7.63
N ASP A 79 -5.46 15.11 8.27
CA ASP A 79 -6.13 15.57 9.49
C ASP A 79 -5.86 14.55 10.61
N LEU A 80 -5.23 14.98 11.69
CA LEU A 80 -4.96 14.12 12.84
C LEU A 80 -6.25 13.58 13.48
N GLY A 81 -7.37 14.25 13.29
CA GLY A 81 -8.66 13.74 13.72
C GLY A 81 -9.06 12.42 13.08
N ASP A 82 -8.49 12.11 11.91
CA ASP A 82 -8.76 10.86 11.21
C ASP A 82 -7.92 9.69 11.72
N PHE A 83 -6.97 9.93 12.61
CA PHE A 83 -6.05 8.90 13.07
C PHE A 83 -6.79 7.71 13.71
N GLY A 84 -7.81 7.99 14.51
CA GLY A 84 -8.59 6.93 15.17
C GLY A 84 -9.28 6.02 14.15
N THR A 85 -9.88 6.59 13.11
CA THR A 85 -10.55 5.84 12.05
C THR A 85 -9.55 4.98 11.27
N VAL A 86 -8.42 5.57 10.89
CA VAL A 86 -7.37 4.85 10.18
C VAL A 86 -6.83 3.70 11.04
N ASN A 87 -6.56 3.97 12.31
CA ASN A 87 -6.03 2.96 13.23
C ASN A 87 -6.99 1.81 13.45
N GLU A 88 -8.29 2.09 13.50
CA GLU A 88 -9.31 1.05 13.64
C GLU A 88 -9.31 0.08 12.45
N ILE A 89 -9.21 0.62 11.24
CA ILE A 89 -9.17 -0.19 10.02
C ILE A 89 -7.84 -0.91 9.90
N TYR A 90 -6.76 -0.21 10.23
CA TYR A 90 -5.39 -0.68 10.08
C TYR A 90 -5.03 -1.75 11.11
N GLY A 91 -5.47 -1.53 12.32
CA GLY A 91 -5.26 -2.49 13.41
C GLY A 91 -6.10 -3.73 13.23
#